data_3db77e54631adbba9221caa9a40d486f
#
_entry.id   3db77e54631adbba9221caa9a40d486f
#
_cell.length_a   1.000
_cell.length_b   1.000
_cell.length_c   1.000
_cell.angle_alpha   90.00
_cell.angle_beta   90.00
_cell.angle_gamma   90.00
#
_symmetry.space_group_name_H-M   'P 1'
#
loop_
_entity.id
_entity.type
_entity.pdbx_description
1 polymer ?
#
loop_
_entity_poly.entity_id
_entity_poly.type
_entity_poly.pdbx_seq_one_letter_code
_entity_poly.pdbx_strand_id
1 'polypeptide(L)'
;MQNYTEFNFKIQPLEPWNEILMAELIEIGFDSFTEELEGILAYIPTDLVNEENFKTLEIFNNENVKISYTFQEMPNINWNEEWEKNFSPINVEDKVLIRAEFHEPNAAMEEIIIQPKMSFGTGHHPTTHLMIQQMLEMDFKDKKVLDMGCGTSVLAIYAKMKGAKDVLAIDIDEWSVENSKENAERNNVELRIELGTAENLGKEKFDIILANINRNILISDIPTYVKD
;
A
#
# COMPACT_ATOMS: atom_id res chain seq x y z
N MET A 1 17.02 -8.89 6.86
CA MET A 1 16.72 -8.75 5.42
C MET A 1 17.82 -9.45 4.66
N GLN A 2 17.49 -10.17 3.62
CA GLN A 2 18.48 -10.83 2.76
C GLN A 2 19.07 -9.78 1.81
N ASN A 3 20.39 -9.67 1.75
CA ASN A 3 21.07 -8.78 0.81
C ASN A 3 21.15 -9.45 -0.55
N TYR A 4 21.05 -8.66 -1.60
CA TYR A 4 21.14 -9.14 -2.98
C TYR A 4 22.32 -8.51 -3.71
N THR A 5 22.87 -9.26 -4.64
CA THR A 5 23.85 -8.79 -5.63
C THR A 5 23.20 -8.83 -7.00
N GLU A 6 23.25 -7.70 -7.69
CA GLU A 6 22.81 -7.54 -9.07
C GLU A 6 23.97 -7.85 -10.01
N PHE A 7 23.73 -8.69 -11.00
CA PHE A 7 24.61 -8.97 -12.12
C PHE A 7 24.02 -8.43 -13.41
N ASN A 8 24.80 -7.64 -14.13
CA ASN A 8 24.44 -7.16 -15.47
C ASN A 8 25.21 -7.98 -16.50
N PHE A 9 24.50 -8.90 -17.17
CA PHE A 9 25.06 -9.75 -18.23
C PHE A 9 24.80 -9.13 -19.58
N LYS A 10 25.85 -8.96 -20.39
CA LYS A 10 25.78 -8.63 -21.81
C LYS A 10 26.01 -9.87 -22.64
N ILE A 11 25.15 -10.11 -23.61
CA ILE A 11 25.07 -11.38 -24.36
C ILE A 11 25.08 -11.07 -25.87
N GLN A 12 25.96 -11.71 -26.62
CA GLN A 12 26.04 -11.54 -28.06
C GLN A 12 26.31 -12.86 -28.79
N PRO A 13 25.39 -13.32 -29.70
CA PRO A 13 24.07 -12.75 -29.98
C PRO A 13 23.13 -12.91 -28.78
N LEU A 14 22.06 -12.10 -28.70
CA LEU A 14 21.13 -12.13 -27.58
C LEU A 14 20.29 -13.40 -27.62
N GLU A 15 19.67 -13.69 -28.74
CA GLU A 15 18.81 -14.87 -28.91
C GLU A 15 19.55 -16.05 -29.58
N PRO A 16 19.29 -17.28 -29.11
CA PRO A 16 18.41 -17.70 -27.98
C PRO A 16 19.12 -17.72 -26.61
N TRP A 17 20.29 -17.12 -26.51
CA TRP A 17 21.22 -17.30 -25.40
C TRP A 17 20.79 -16.60 -24.10
N ASN A 18 19.93 -15.60 -24.16
CA ASN A 18 19.35 -14.98 -22.98
C ASN A 18 18.53 -16.00 -22.16
N GLU A 19 17.65 -16.78 -22.79
CA GLU A 19 16.84 -17.78 -22.11
C GLU A 19 17.69 -18.93 -21.55
N ILE A 20 18.71 -19.37 -22.31
CA ILE A 20 19.63 -20.41 -21.88
C ILE A 20 20.42 -19.95 -20.66
N LEU A 21 20.95 -18.70 -20.68
CA LEU A 21 21.66 -18.15 -19.55
C LEU A 21 20.77 -18.05 -18.31
N MET A 22 19.54 -17.57 -18.44
CA MET A 22 18.60 -17.52 -17.31
C MET A 22 18.36 -18.90 -16.70
N ALA A 23 18.17 -19.92 -17.53
CA ALA A 23 17.94 -21.28 -17.05
C ALA A 23 19.17 -21.82 -16.26
N GLU A 24 20.38 -21.63 -16.78
CA GLU A 24 21.59 -22.07 -16.09
C GLU A 24 21.88 -21.27 -14.81
N LEU A 25 21.58 -19.95 -14.80
CA LEU A 25 21.77 -19.10 -13.62
C LEU A 25 20.81 -19.49 -12.47
N ILE A 26 19.60 -19.93 -12.77
CA ILE A 26 18.66 -20.45 -11.76
C ILE A 26 19.27 -21.64 -11.00
N GLU A 27 19.98 -22.51 -11.68
CA GLU A 27 20.62 -23.69 -11.07
C GLU A 27 21.70 -23.34 -10.04
N ILE A 28 22.30 -22.15 -10.15
CA ILE A 28 23.35 -21.69 -9.23
C ILE A 28 22.85 -20.65 -8.23
N GLY A 29 21.51 -20.43 -8.15
CA GLY A 29 20.86 -19.68 -7.08
C GLY A 29 20.38 -18.29 -7.42
N PHE A 30 20.38 -17.89 -8.70
CA PHE A 30 19.70 -16.66 -9.11
C PHE A 30 18.19 -16.88 -9.10
N ASP A 31 17.44 -15.92 -8.59
CA ASP A 31 15.99 -16.03 -8.36
C ASP A 31 15.14 -14.97 -9.05
N SER A 32 15.74 -13.90 -9.57
CA SER A 32 15.05 -12.81 -10.23
C SER A 32 15.82 -12.32 -11.46
N PHE A 33 15.08 -11.98 -12.52
CA PHE A 33 15.66 -11.56 -13.81
C PHE A 33 14.86 -10.42 -14.42
N THR A 34 15.56 -9.50 -15.10
CA THR A 34 14.98 -8.44 -15.94
C THR A 34 15.68 -8.45 -17.28
N GLU A 35 14.91 -8.51 -18.37
CA GLU A 35 15.46 -8.42 -19.72
C GLU A 35 15.89 -7.00 -20.06
N GLU A 36 17.04 -6.89 -20.71
CA GLU A 36 17.64 -5.65 -21.18
C GLU A 36 17.92 -5.73 -22.68
N LEU A 37 18.14 -4.59 -23.35
CA LEU A 37 18.37 -4.54 -24.81
C LEU A 37 19.59 -5.37 -25.27
N GLU A 38 20.60 -5.51 -24.42
CA GLU A 38 21.86 -6.19 -24.77
C GLU A 38 22.14 -7.42 -23.88
N GLY A 39 21.18 -7.85 -23.06
CA GLY A 39 21.36 -8.96 -22.13
C GLY A 39 20.30 -9.04 -21.05
N ILE A 40 20.72 -9.36 -19.82
CA ILE A 40 19.82 -9.50 -18.68
C ILE A 40 20.46 -8.91 -17.41
N LEU A 41 19.64 -8.35 -16.54
CA LEU A 41 19.94 -8.17 -15.13
C LEU A 41 19.48 -9.41 -14.38
N ALA A 42 20.33 -9.94 -13.53
CA ALA A 42 20.01 -11.11 -12.72
C ALA A 42 20.39 -10.85 -11.25
N TYR A 43 19.58 -11.35 -10.34
CA TYR A 43 19.74 -11.09 -8.92
C TYR A 43 19.94 -12.40 -8.16
N ILE A 44 20.89 -12.38 -7.23
CA ILE A 44 21.22 -13.53 -6.39
C ILE A 44 21.40 -13.04 -4.93
N PRO A 45 20.95 -13.80 -3.91
CA PRO A 45 21.33 -13.54 -2.54
C PRO A 45 22.85 -13.42 -2.39
N THR A 46 23.30 -12.34 -1.74
CA THR A 46 24.74 -12.02 -1.64
C THR A 46 25.57 -13.14 -1.02
N ASP A 47 24.99 -13.87 -0.07
CA ASP A 47 25.64 -15.02 0.58
C ASP A 47 25.79 -16.27 -0.31
N LEU A 48 25.06 -16.33 -1.43
CA LEU A 48 25.18 -17.38 -2.44
C LEU A 48 26.12 -17.02 -3.60
N VAL A 49 26.60 -15.78 -3.64
CA VAL A 49 27.52 -15.33 -4.70
C VAL A 49 28.82 -16.14 -4.66
N ASN A 50 29.06 -16.90 -5.73
CA ASN A 50 30.31 -17.63 -5.95
C ASN A 50 30.64 -17.63 -7.44
N GLU A 51 31.57 -16.78 -7.86
CA GLU A 51 31.97 -16.68 -9.28
C GLU A 51 32.57 -17.97 -9.86
N GLU A 52 33.06 -18.87 -9.01
CA GLU A 52 33.53 -20.18 -9.48
C GLU A 52 32.37 -21.03 -10.08
N ASN A 53 31.14 -20.79 -9.62
CA ASN A 53 29.97 -21.48 -10.18
C ASN A 53 29.76 -21.15 -11.66
N PHE A 54 30.15 -19.95 -12.13
CA PHE A 54 30.03 -19.60 -13.56
C PHE A 54 30.89 -20.49 -14.46
N LYS A 55 32.01 -21.00 -13.95
CA LYS A 55 32.89 -21.92 -14.69
C LYS A 55 32.23 -23.27 -14.93
N THR A 56 31.22 -23.63 -14.15
CA THR A 56 30.46 -24.88 -14.29
C THR A 56 29.32 -24.78 -15.29
N LEU A 57 28.92 -23.56 -15.65
CA LEU A 57 27.84 -23.32 -16.61
C LEU A 57 28.35 -23.57 -18.05
N GLU A 58 27.57 -24.35 -18.81
CA GLU A 58 27.94 -24.72 -20.16
C GLU A 58 28.00 -23.54 -21.12
N ILE A 59 27.12 -22.55 -20.90
CA ILE A 59 27.01 -21.37 -21.74
C ILE A 59 28.28 -20.51 -21.75
N PHE A 60 29.02 -20.42 -20.63
CA PHE A 60 30.27 -19.66 -20.55
C PHE A 60 31.45 -20.32 -21.30
N ASN A 61 31.29 -21.60 -21.65
CA ASN A 61 32.28 -22.36 -22.42
C ASN A 61 31.88 -22.51 -23.90
N ASN A 62 30.77 -21.91 -24.32
CA ASN A 62 30.24 -22.05 -25.68
C ASN A 62 30.83 -21.00 -26.63
N GLU A 63 31.45 -21.49 -27.73
CA GLU A 63 32.11 -20.63 -28.73
C GLU A 63 31.12 -19.79 -29.56
N ASN A 64 29.82 -20.10 -29.55
CA ASN A 64 28.81 -19.42 -30.35
C ASN A 64 28.19 -18.18 -29.64
N VAL A 65 28.57 -17.93 -28.41
CA VAL A 65 28.07 -16.78 -27.62
C VAL A 65 29.20 -16.10 -26.89
N LYS A 66 29.13 -14.79 -26.80
CA LYS A 66 30.02 -13.98 -25.96
C LYS A 66 29.22 -13.41 -24.79
N ILE A 67 29.65 -13.71 -23.58
CA ILE A 67 29.03 -13.22 -22.36
C ILE A 67 30.07 -12.43 -21.58
N SER A 68 29.69 -11.26 -21.14
CA SER A 68 30.44 -10.48 -20.16
C SER A 68 29.48 -10.01 -19.08
N TYR A 69 29.97 -9.82 -17.88
CA TYR A 69 29.14 -9.33 -16.79
C TYR A 69 29.91 -8.33 -15.91
N THR A 70 29.13 -7.50 -15.26
CA THR A 70 29.54 -6.68 -14.11
C THR A 70 28.57 -6.95 -12.99
N PHE A 71 28.99 -6.76 -11.76
CA PHE A 71 28.10 -6.93 -10.62
C PHE A 71 28.29 -5.83 -9.59
N GLN A 72 27.26 -5.61 -8.80
CA GLN A 72 27.26 -4.70 -7.66
C GLN A 72 26.41 -5.27 -6.53
N GLU A 73 26.85 -5.11 -5.31
CA GLU A 73 25.97 -5.35 -4.17
C GLU A 73 24.86 -4.31 -4.16
N MET A 74 23.62 -4.77 -4.08
CA MET A 74 22.49 -3.87 -3.96
C MET A 74 22.57 -3.17 -2.60
N PRO A 75 22.50 -1.82 -2.58
CA PRO A 75 22.50 -1.11 -1.32
C PRO A 75 21.30 -1.62 -0.50
N ASN A 76 21.56 -1.92 0.76
CA ASN A 76 20.50 -2.31 1.69
C ASN A 76 19.65 -1.08 2.02
N ILE A 77 18.83 -0.67 1.04
CA ILE A 77 17.93 0.46 1.21
C ILE A 77 16.75 -0.05 2.03
N ASN A 78 16.63 0.45 3.23
CA ASN A 78 15.37 0.31 3.96
C ASN A 78 14.30 1.16 3.28
N TRP A 79 13.66 0.58 2.25
CA TRP A 79 12.60 1.25 1.49
C TRP A 79 11.48 1.77 2.40
N ASN A 80 11.23 1.09 3.52
CA ASN A 80 10.26 1.56 4.51
C ASN A 80 10.74 2.86 5.16
N GLU A 81 12.00 2.95 5.57
CA GLU A 81 12.55 4.17 6.17
C GLU A 81 12.60 5.34 5.18
N GLU A 82 12.96 5.08 3.92
CA GLU A 82 12.98 6.12 2.89
C GLU A 82 11.57 6.57 2.52
N TRP A 83 10.62 5.64 2.47
CA TRP A 83 9.22 5.95 2.29
C TRP A 83 8.64 6.73 3.48
N GLU A 84 8.94 6.34 4.72
CA GLU A 84 8.55 7.04 5.95
C GLU A 84 9.05 8.49 5.96
N LYS A 85 10.28 8.75 5.52
CA LYS A 85 10.85 10.12 5.41
C LYS A 85 10.09 11.00 4.41
N ASN A 86 9.51 10.38 3.39
CA ASN A 86 8.76 11.09 2.34
C ASN A 86 7.26 11.17 2.62
N PHE A 87 6.76 10.45 3.64
CA PHE A 87 5.36 10.48 4.05
C PHE A 87 5.14 11.62 5.05
N SER A 88 4.54 12.72 4.59
CA SER A 88 4.31 13.89 5.43
C SER A 88 2.97 13.82 6.18
N PRO A 89 2.87 14.33 7.41
CA PRO A 89 1.58 14.46 8.08
C PRO A 89 0.69 15.48 7.39
N ILE A 90 -0.62 15.28 7.45
CA ILE A 90 -1.62 16.14 6.82
C ILE A 90 -2.27 17.00 7.88
N ASN A 91 -2.14 18.31 7.73
CA ASN A 91 -2.81 19.31 8.56
C ASN A 91 -4.10 19.76 7.85
N VAL A 92 -5.23 19.68 8.55
CA VAL A 92 -6.54 20.15 8.07
C VAL A 92 -6.98 21.30 8.96
N GLU A 93 -6.97 22.52 8.41
CA GLU A 93 -7.45 23.77 9.04
C GLU A 93 -6.85 24.07 10.43
N ASP A 94 -5.62 23.64 10.69
CA ASP A 94 -4.96 23.75 12.00
C ASP A 94 -5.76 23.16 13.17
N LYS A 95 -6.69 22.25 12.87
CA LYS A 95 -7.57 21.59 13.83
C LYS A 95 -7.36 20.08 13.90
N VAL A 96 -7.13 19.43 12.76
CA VAL A 96 -6.94 17.97 12.67
C VAL A 96 -5.59 17.67 12.04
N LEU A 97 -4.84 16.79 12.68
CA LEU A 97 -3.58 16.25 12.19
C LEU A 97 -3.76 14.76 11.86
N ILE A 98 -3.70 14.40 10.59
CA ILE A 98 -3.62 13.01 10.16
C ILE A 98 -2.13 12.67 10.04
N ARG A 99 -1.66 11.72 10.83
CA ARG A 99 -0.25 11.35 10.89
C ARG A 99 -0.03 9.84 11.02
N ALA A 100 1.17 9.39 10.70
CA ALA A 100 1.63 8.06 11.07
C ALA A 100 2.22 8.05 12.50
N GLU A 101 2.45 6.85 13.06
CA GLU A 101 3.02 6.69 14.39
C GLU A 101 4.44 7.27 14.51
N PHE A 102 5.21 7.23 13.42
CA PHE A 102 6.59 7.75 13.39
C PHE A 102 6.68 9.29 13.29
N HIS A 103 5.57 10.00 13.09
CA HIS A 103 5.56 11.46 13.11
C HIS A 103 5.41 11.99 14.54
N GLU A 104 6.02 13.15 14.80
CA GLU A 104 5.86 13.83 16.06
C GLU A 104 4.40 14.23 16.31
N PRO A 105 3.86 13.98 17.51
CA PRO A 105 2.52 14.36 17.88
C PRO A 105 2.38 15.88 18.04
N ASN A 106 1.18 16.40 17.82
CA ASN A 106 0.84 17.80 18.05
C ASN A 106 -0.38 17.93 18.98
N ALA A 107 -0.15 18.09 20.27
CA ALA A 107 -1.21 18.16 21.28
C ALA A 107 -2.16 19.36 21.12
N ALA A 108 -1.89 20.31 20.22
CA ALA A 108 -2.78 21.43 19.93
C ALA A 108 -3.87 21.07 18.90
N MET A 109 -3.81 19.89 18.31
CA MET A 109 -4.74 19.42 17.29
C MET A 109 -5.42 18.11 17.70
N GLU A 110 -6.57 17.80 17.09
CA GLU A 110 -7.15 16.46 17.12
C GLU A 110 -6.32 15.55 16.21
N GLU A 111 -5.75 14.49 16.74
CA GLU A 111 -4.86 13.60 15.96
C GLU A 111 -5.57 12.35 15.49
N ILE A 112 -5.41 12.02 14.22
CA ILE A 112 -5.83 10.73 13.66
C ILE A 112 -4.57 9.98 13.24
N ILE A 113 -4.31 8.85 13.87
CA ILE A 113 -3.12 8.03 13.62
C ILE A 113 -3.46 7.00 12.56
N ILE A 114 -2.83 7.08 11.40
CA ILE A 114 -3.05 6.16 10.28
C ILE A 114 -1.73 5.47 9.94
N GLN A 115 -1.73 4.14 9.97
CA GLN A 115 -0.63 3.38 9.38
C GLN A 115 -0.81 3.39 7.87
N PRO A 116 0.03 4.10 7.13
CA PRO A 116 -0.05 4.13 5.69
C PRO A 116 0.41 2.78 5.12
N LYS A 117 -0.53 2.10 4.50
CA LYS A 117 -0.34 0.87 3.74
C LYS A 117 -0.85 1.11 2.31
N MET A 118 -1.10 0.07 1.54
CA MET A 118 -1.61 0.20 0.17
C MET A 118 -3.10 0.59 0.10
N SER A 119 -3.77 0.80 1.23
CA SER A 119 -5.17 1.23 1.30
C SER A 119 -5.33 2.73 1.02
N PHE A 120 -6.41 3.10 0.34
CA PHE A 120 -6.78 4.51 0.12
C PHE A 120 -7.18 5.19 1.44
N GLY A 121 -7.02 6.52 1.53
CA GLY A 121 -7.49 7.28 2.69
C GLY A 121 -6.40 7.69 3.68
N THR A 122 -5.14 7.77 3.26
CA THR A 122 -4.02 8.26 4.09
C THR A 122 -4.08 9.77 4.39
N GLY A 123 -5.06 10.49 3.83
CA GLY A 123 -5.19 11.93 3.98
C GLY A 123 -4.57 12.76 2.84
N HIS A 124 -3.64 12.21 2.09
CA HIS A 124 -2.91 12.95 1.04
C HIS A 124 -3.76 13.28 -0.19
N HIS A 125 -4.81 12.51 -0.45
CA HIS A 125 -5.68 12.80 -1.58
C HIS A 125 -6.55 14.02 -1.26
N PRO A 126 -6.70 15.00 -2.17
CA PRO A 126 -7.49 16.20 -1.93
C PRO A 126 -8.94 15.94 -1.48
N THR A 127 -9.56 14.86 -1.94
CA THR A 127 -10.93 14.50 -1.54
C THR A 127 -11.00 14.10 -0.06
N THR A 128 -10.02 13.36 0.47
CA THR A 128 -9.98 13.00 1.89
C THR A 128 -9.81 14.24 2.76
N HIS A 129 -8.94 15.17 2.35
CA HIS A 129 -8.76 16.46 3.02
C HIS A 129 -10.10 17.25 3.07
N LEU A 130 -10.76 17.39 1.91
CA LEU A 130 -12.05 18.07 1.82
C LEU A 130 -13.16 17.40 2.66
N MET A 131 -13.18 16.08 2.72
CA MET A 131 -14.12 15.34 3.57
C MET A 131 -13.91 15.67 5.05
N ILE A 132 -12.66 15.59 5.54
CA ILE A 132 -12.34 15.96 6.93
C ILE A 132 -12.69 17.42 7.21
N GLN A 133 -12.38 18.33 6.28
CA GLN A 133 -12.75 19.75 6.40
C GLN A 133 -14.25 19.94 6.55
N GLN A 134 -15.08 19.24 5.76
CA GLN A 134 -16.54 19.28 5.91
C GLN A 134 -16.99 18.69 7.25
N MET A 135 -16.37 17.61 7.70
CA MET A 135 -16.69 16.95 8.96
C MET A 135 -16.39 17.84 10.19
N LEU A 136 -15.49 18.82 10.07
CA LEU A 136 -15.27 19.81 11.14
C LEU A 136 -16.54 20.58 11.51
N GLU A 137 -17.38 20.86 10.54
CA GLU A 137 -18.61 21.64 10.70
C GLU A 137 -19.85 20.77 10.97
N MET A 138 -19.72 19.44 10.96
CA MET A 138 -20.82 18.50 11.17
C MET A 138 -20.96 18.08 12.64
N ASP A 139 -22.19 17.86 13.08
CA ASP A 139 -22.48 17.28 14.38
C ASP A 139 -22.65 15.76 14.29
N PHE A 140 -21.69 15.03 14.88
CA PHE A 140 -21.67 13.57 14.95
C PHE A 140 -22.21 13.02 16.28
N LYS A 141 -22.44 13.88 17.26
CA LYS A 141 -22.84 13.42 18.59
C LYS A 141 -24.11 12.56 18.54
N ASP A 142 -24.00 11.37 19.13
CA ASP A 142 -25.09 10.40 19.22
C ASP A 142 -25.63 9.88 17.87
N LYS A 143 -24.95 10.17 16.76
CA LYS A 143 -25.34 9.76 15.40
C LYS A 143 -24.87 8.35 15.06
N LYS A 144 -25.66 7.68 14.20
CA LYS A 144 -25.25 6.49 13.47
C LYS A 144 -24.62 6.89 12.15
N VAL A 145 -23.40 6.45 11.90
CA VAL A 145 -22.61 6.83 10.72
C VAL A 145 -22.24 5.60 9.92
N LEU A 146 -22.35 5.71 8.60
CA LEU A 146 -21.80 4.77 7.64
C LEU A 146 -20.59 5.40 6.93
N ASP A 147 -19.49 4.68 6.83
CA ASP A 147 -18.34 5.02 5.97
C ASP A 147 -18.22 3.93 4.89
N MET A 148 -18.66 4.26 3.68
CA MET A 148 -18.70 3.32 2.55
C MET A 148 -17.47 3.48 1.66
N GLY A 149 -16.73 2.37 1.44
CA GLY A 149 -15.41 2.38 0.84
C GLY A 149 -14.40 3.01 1.80
N CYS A 150 -14.34 2.48 3.01
CA CYS A 150 -13.67 3.13 4.13
C CYS A 150 -12.15 3.20 4.00
N GLY A 151 -11.52 2.34 3.19
CA GLY A 151 -10.07 2.30 3.00
C GLY A 151 -9.30 2.16 4.31
N THR A 152 -8.60 3.22 4.72
CA THR A 152 -7.90 3.28 6.03
C THR A 152 -8.84 3.51 7.20
N SER A 153 -10.12 3.75 6.98
CA SER A 153 -11.15 4.21 7.93
C SER A 153 -10.86 5.59 8.56
N VAL A 154 -10.07 6.44 7.94
CA VAL A 154 -9.78 7.78 8.48
C VAL A 154 -11.03 8.59 8.77
N LEU A 155 -12.07 8.52 7.90
CA LEU A 155 -13.33 9.24 8.10
C LEU A 155 -14.17 8.60 9.21
N ALA A 156 -14.28 7.27 9.25
CA ALA A 156 -14.97 6.53 10.32
C ALA A 156 -14.35 6.80 11.70
N ILE A 157 -13.02 6.76 11.79
CA ILE A 157 -12.27 7.07 13.01
C ILE A 157 -12.59 8.49 13.47
N TYR A 158 -12.51 9.46 12.55
CA TYR A 158 -12.81 10.85 12.91
C TYR A 158 -14.26 11.04 13.33
N ALA A 159 -15.24 10.43 12.64
CA ALA A 159 -16.64 10.45 13.05
C ALA A 159 -16.82 9.91 14.49
N LYS A 160 -16.13 8.83 14.84
CA LYS A 160 -16.17 8.25 16.18
C LYS A 160 -15.56 9.19 17.23
N MET A 161 -14.42 9.81 16.92
CA MET A 161 -13.77 10.81 17.80
C MET A 161 -14.67 12.03 18.03
N LYS A 162 -15.47 12.42 17.03
CA LYS A 162 -16.48 13.51 17.13
C LYS A 162 -17.74 13.10 17.89
N GLY A 163 -17.81 11.89 18.46
CA GLY A 163 -18.89 11.44 19.33
C GLY A 163 -20.00 10.64 18.63
N ALA A 164 -19.77 10.11 17.46
CA ALA A 164 -20.72 9.21 16.83
C ALA A 164 -20.99 8.00 17.74
N LYS A 165 -22.28 7.69 17.94
CA LYS A 165 -22.72 6.58 18.78
C LYS A 165 -22.30 5.23 18.20
N ASP A 166 -22.54 5.05 16.93
CA ASP A 166 -22.24 3.82 16.19
C ASP A 166 -21.69 4.19 14.81
N VAL A 167 -20.63 3.54 14.40
CA VAL A 167 -20.00 3.75 13.10
C VAL A 167 -19.75 2.41 12.44
N LEU A 168 -20.37 2.23 11.27
CA LEU A 168 -20.15 1.09 10.39
C LEU A 168 -19.24 1.53 9.25
N ALA A 169 -18.11 0.85 9.09
CA ALA A 169 -17.15 1.05 8.01
C ALA A 169 -17.17 -0.19 7.11
N ILE A 170 -17.39 -0.02 5.82
CA ILE A 170 -17.44 -1.12 4.85
C ILE A 170 -16.44 -0.87 3.73
N ASP A 171 -15.72 -1.91 3.35
CA ASP A 171 -14.89 -1.92 2.15
C ASP A 171 -15.00 -3.27 1.42
N ILE A 172 -14.79 -3.27 0.11
CA ILE A 172 -14.81 -4.48 -0.72
C ILE A 172 -13.49 -5.25 -0.68
N ASP A 173 -12.43 -4.62 -0.17
CA ASP A 173 -11.08 -5.16 -0.14
C ASP A 173 -10.73 -5.65 1.27
N GLU A 174 -10.44 -6.95 1.39
CA GLU A 174 -10.03 -7.57 2.66
C GLU A 174 -8.82 -6.85 3.29
N TRP A 175 -7.88 -6.40 2.45
CA TRP A 175 -6.70 -5.68 2.91
C TRP A 175 -7.04 -4.33 3.54
N SER A 176 -8.01 -3.62 2.96
CA SER A 176 -8.54 -2.38 3.53
C SER A 176 -9.26 -2.62 4.85
N VAL A 177 -10.03 -3.69 4.96
CA VAL A 177 -10.71 -4.10 6.20
C VAL A 177 -9.71 -4.40 7.32
N GLU A 178 -8.64 -5.11 7.04
CA GLU A 178 -7.58 -5.39 8.03
C GLU A 178 -6.87 -4.11 8.46
N ASN A 179 -6.48 -3.26 7.51
CA ASN A 179 -5.85 -1.97 7.80
C ASN A 179 -6.76 -1.05 8.63
N SER A 180 -8.06 -1.04 8.31
CA SER A 180 -9.06 -0.31 9.08
C SER A 180 -9.12 -0.73 10.54
N LYS A 181 -9.09 -2.03 10.83
CA LYS A 181 -9.10 -2.57 12.21
C LYS A 181 -7.86 -2.11 12.97
N GLU A 182 -6.68 -2.23 12.36
CA GLU A 182 -5.44 -1.78 12.97
C GLU A 182 -5.46 -0.27 13.28
N ASN A 183 -5.98 0.54 12.33
CA ASN A 183 -6.07 1.98 12.53
C ASN A 183 -7.10 2.36 13.60
N ALA A 184 -8.23 1.65 13.70
CA ALA A 184 -9.19 1.85 14.78
C ALA A 184 -8.56 1.57 16.16
N GLU A 185 -7.79 0.50 16.28
CA GLU A 185 -7.05 0.16 17.51
C GLU A 185 -6.04 1.26 17.89
N ARG A 186 -5.25 1.75 16.91
CA ARG A 186 -4.27 2.84 17.13
C ARG A 186 -4.89 4.12 17.68
N ASN A 187 -6.12 4.40 17.24
CA ASN A 187 -6.87 5.58 17.69
C ASN A 187 -7.75 5.33 18.92
N ASN A 188 -7.71 4.12 19.50
CA ASN A 188 -8.53 3.70 20.64
C ASN A 188 -10.04 3.94 20.41
N VAL A 189 -10.53 3.68 19.19
CA VAL A 189 -11.95 3.80 18.85
C VAL A 189 -12.56 2.45 18.48
N GLU A 190 -13.81 2.24 18.88
CA GLU A 190 -14.61 1.09 18.49
C GLU A 190 -15.41 1.38 17.22
N LEU A 191 -15.15 0.62 16.15
CA LEU A 191 -15.86 0.65 14.89
C LEU A 191 -16.39 -0.74 14.55
N ARG A 192 -17.55 -0.80 13.90
CA ARG A 192 -17.97 -1.99 13.17
C ARG A 192 -17.32 -1.95 11.79
N ILE A 193 -16.45 -2.89 11.49
CA ILE A 193 -15.71 -2.93 10.22
C ILE A 193 -16.05 -4.22 9.51
N GLU A 194 -16.60 -4.12 8.30
CA GLU A 194 -17.13 -5.25 7.55
C GLU A 194 -16.61 -5.28 6.11
N LEU A 195 -16.37 -6.48 5.60
CA LEU A 195 -16.11 -6.70 4.17
C LEU A 195 -17.44 -6.74 3.43
N GLY A 196 -17.62 -5.91 2.40
CA GLY A 196 -18.86 -5.91 1.65
C GLY A 196 -19.08 -4.72 0.74
N THR A 197 -20.34 -4.59 0.31
CA THR A 197 -20.84 -3.53 -0.58
C THR A 197 -22.09 -2.88 0.02
N ALA A 198 -22.66 -1.90 -0.67
CA ALA A 198 -23.94 -1.30 -0.28
C ALA A 198 -25.09 -2.32 -0.12
N GLU A 199 -25.01 -3.47 -0.79
CA GLU A 199 -26.02 -4.54 -0.67
C GLU A 199 -26.04 -5.18 0.74
N ASN A 200 -24.92 -5.12 1.47
CA ASN A 200 -24.80 -5.67 2.82
C ASN A 200 -25.53 -4.84 3.89
N LEU A 201 -25.91 -3.60 3.60
CA LEU A 201 -26.56 -2.70 4.57
C LEU A 201 -27.92 -3.18 5.06
N GLY A 202 -28.61 -4.02 4.27
CA GLY A 202 -29.91 -4.57 4.64
C GLY A 202 -30.96 -3.46 4.84
N LYS A 203 -31.52 -3.38 6.08
CA LYS A 203 -32.51 -2.37 6.48
C LYS A 203 -31.97 -1.38 7.52
N GLU A 204 -30.67 -1.41 7.78
CA GLU A 204 -30.07 -0.51 8.73
C GLU A 204 -30.11 0.93 8.22
N LYS A 205 -30.48 1.87 9.10
CA LYS A 205 -30.55 3.29 8.77
C LYS A 205 -29.44 4.06 9.48
N PHE A 206 -28.91 5.04 8.79
CA PHE A 206 -27.82 5.89 9.26
C PHE A 206 -28.25 7.36 9.22
N ASP A 207 -27.79 8.13 10.19
CA ASP A 207 -28.01 9.58 10.24
C ASP A 207 -27.08 10.30 9.26
N ILE A 208 -25.87 9.75 9.06
CA ILE A 208 -24.83 10.32 8.19
C ILE A 208 -24.21 9.18 7.39
N ILE A 209 -24.00 9.43 6.09
CA ILE A 209 -23.27 8.53 5.21
C ILE A 209 -22.08 9.28 4.64
N LEU A 210 -20.90 8.76 4.88
CA LEU A 210 -19.62 9.20 4.31
C LEU A 210 -19.27 8.25 3.16
N ALA A 211 -18.93 8.78 1.99
CA ALA A 211 -18.56 7.97 0.84
C ALA A 211 -17.54 8.72 -0.02
N ASN A 212 -16.27 8.43 0.17
CA ASN A 212 -15.18 8.97 -0.62
C ASN A 212 -14.71 7.95 -1.67
N ILE A 213 -15.64 7.53 -2.53
CA ILE A 213 -15.48 6.47 -3.51
C ILE A 213 -15.62 6.99 -4.95
N ASN A 214 -15.44 6.10 -5.93
CA ASN A 214 -15.64 6.42 -7.34
C ASN A 214 -17.05 6.93 -7.60
N ARG A 215 -17.18 8.04 -8.35
CA ARG A 215 -18.45 8.69 -8.68
C ARG A 215 -19.50 7.73 -9.26
N ASN A 216 -19.09 6.82 -10.14
CA ASN A 216 -20.05 5.93 -10.81
C ASN A 216 -20.61 4.91 -9.83
N ILE A 217 -19.80 4.39 -8.91
CA ILE A 217 -20.23 3.51 -7.83
C ILE A 217 -21.17 4.26 -6.90
N LEU A 218 -20.79 5.47 -6.48
CA LEU A 218 -21.64 6.30 -5.61
C LEU A 218 -23.02 6.53 -6.22
N ILE A 219 -23.12 6.89 -7.52
CA ILE A 219 -24.38 7.09 -8.22
C ILE A 219 -25.22 5.80 -8.25
N SER A 220 -24.58 4.65 -8.44
CA SER A 220 -25.25 3.34 -8.41
C SER A 220 -25.81 3.00 -7.03
N ASP A 221 -25.12 3.38 -5.96
CA ASP A 221 -25.42 2.99 -4.60
C ASP A 221 -26.40 3.94 -3.88
N ILE A 222 -26.49 5.20 -4.30
CA ILE A 222 -27.43 6.19 -3.74
C ILE A 222 -28.85 5.64 -3.57
N PRO A 223 -29.47 4.91 -4.55
CA PRO A 223 -30.79 4.35 -4.36
C PRO A 223 -30.90 3.37 -3.18
N THR A 224 -29.79 2.71 -2.82
CA THR A 224 -29.73 1.81 -1.66
C THR A 224 -29.66 2.61 -0.34
N TYR A 225 -28.93 3.72 -0.34
CA TYR A 225 -28.76 4.58 0.84
C TYR A 225 -30.03 5.34 1.24
N VAL A 226 -30.91 5.66 0.28
CA VAL A 226 -32.13 6.45 0.51
C VAL A 226 -33.41 5.63 0.54
N LYS A 227 -33.30 4.30 0.62
CA LYS A 227 -34.51 3.44 0.78
C LYS A 227 -35.14 3.66 2.15
N ASP A 228 -36.45 3.93 2.17
CA ASP A 228 -37.30 4.06 3.37
C ASP A 228 -37.42 2.78 4.19
#